data_d73349d8bffeff27e4975505492641a7
#
_entry.id   d73349d8bffeff27e4975505492641a7
#
_cell.length_a   1.000
_cell.length_b   1.000
_cell.length_c   1.000
_cell.angle_alpha   90.00
_cell.angle_beta   90.00
_cell.angle_gamma   90.00
#
_symmetry.space_group_name_H-M   'P 1'
#
loop_
_entity.id
_entity.type
_entity.pdbx_description
1 polymer ?
#
loop_
_entity_poly.entity_id
_entity_poly.type
_entity_poly.pdbx_seq_one_letter_code
_entity_poly.pdbx_strand_id
1 'polypeptide(L)'
;MNLNKKFKRNKGITLIALVVTIIVLLILAGISISMLTGQNGILNRAAEAKSKNGTAQNEDLVKLSTMDALSQGLGTITDANLKTALNNNIGEGKYEITGDATNGWTVTVEGQDYRVEATGIVNGNGSSTGSGKMDKILEDANKNPESMKHKEQVKSSFIGIGTDGKPVNMDLWRPSKKGDGTWGIFSCESEYAEEYAYDGGIDDDGKIVGKIPQYIYSKEEERFVEVTDLSNAFYGCTGLTTAPEIPSSVIYMNETFADCARLTTAPEIPNSVKEMDSTFIWCTGLTTAPEIPNSVTRMNNTFSGCTGLTTAPEIPNSVTRMNSTFSGCTGLTTAPEIPNSVTDMGYTFSGCTNLTGEIIINANLNSSEKWNYADCFSDTTKPIQLTGTCPILSELAKTSENGNVTAK
;
A
#
# COMPACT_ATOMS: atom_id res chain seq x y z
N MET A 1 -32.56 -45.95 -42.40
CA MET A 1 -31.99 -46.30 -41.10
C MET A 1 -31.62 -44.97 -40.39
N ASN A 2 -32.60 -44.46 -39.59
CA ASN A 2 -32.54 -43.17 -38.96
C ASN A 2 -31.95 -43.32 -37.56
N LEU A 3 -30.78 -42.69 -37.31
CA LEU A 3 -30.15 -42.56 -35.99
C LEU A 3 -30.32 -41.14 -35.45
N ASN A 4 -31.48 -40.92 -34.78
CA ASN A 4 -31.66 -39.74 -33.93
C ASN A 4 -30.87 -39.91 -32.65
N LYS A 5 -29.67 -39.28 -32.55
CA LYS A 5 -28.95 -39.06 -31.28
C LYS A 5 -29.61 -37.91 -30.55
N LYS A 6 -30.40 -38.22 -29.50
CA LYS A 6 -30.85 -37.25 -28.49
C LYS A 6 -29.63 -36.70 -27.73
N PHE A 7 -29.28 -35.45 -27.97
CA PHE A 7 -28.41 -34.70 -27.07
C PHE A 7 -29.17 -34.45 -25.75
N LYS A 8 -28.74 -35.10 -24.67
CA LYS A 8 -29.12 -34.71 -23.31
C LYS A 8 -28.57 -33.31 -23.03
N ARG A 9 -29.43 -32.30 -22.90
CA ARG A 9 -29.11 -31.00 -22.31
C ARG A 9 -28.71 -31.24 -20.85
N ASN A 10 -27.46 -31.12 -20.53
CA ASN A 10 -27.03 -30.93 -19.15
C ASN A 10 -27.65 -29.60 -18.68
N LYS A 11 -28.60 -29.66 -17.76
CA LYS A 11 -29.11 -28.49 -17.06
C LYS A 11 -27.97 -27.99 -16.20
N GLY A 12 -27.33 -26.89 -16.59
CA GLY A 12 -26.37 -26.21 -15.76
C GLY A 12 -27.02 -25.85 -14.41
N ILE A 13 -26.30 -26.08 -13.34
CA ILE A 13 -26.72 -25.65 -12.00
C ILE A 13 -26.93 -24.14 -12.08
N THR A 14 -28.12 -23.66 -11.75
CA THR A 14 -28.37 -22.21 -11.71
C THR A 14 -27.49 -21.58 -10.64
N LEU A 15 -27.05 -20.31 -10.84
CA LEU A 15 -26.26 -19.58 -9.88
C LEU A 15 -26.87 -19.64 -8.47
N ILE A 16 -28.20 -19.59 -8.39
CA ILE A 16 -28.95 -19.72 -7.13
C ILE A 16 -28.75 -21.11 -6.51
N ALA A 17 -28.82 -22.18 -7.29
CA ALA A 17 -28.61 -23.54 -6.79
C ALA A 17 -27.16 -23.74 -6.30
N LEU A 18 -26.18 -23.16 -6.99
CA LEU A 18 -24.77 -23.17 -6.55
C LEU A 18 -24.58 -22.41 -5.22
N VAL A 19 -25.15 -21.22 -5.12
CA VAL A 19 -25.07 -20.39 -3.90
C VAL A 19 -25.75 -21.09 -2.72
N VAL A 20 -26.94 -21.68 -2.92
CA VAL A 20 -27.65 -22.43 -1.87
C VAL A 20 -26.85 -23.66 -1.44
N THR A 21 -26.20 -24.37 -2.38
CA THR A 21 -25.38 -25.54 -2.06
C THR A 21 -24.15 -25.14 -1.25
N ILE A 22 -23.49 -24.01 -1.59
CA ILE A 22 -22.35 -23.48 -0.83
C ILE A 22 -22.79 -23.06 0.59
N ILE A 23 -23.90 -22.37 0.73
CA ILE A 23 -24.45 -21.96 2.04
C ILE A 23 -24.75 -23.18 2.91
N VAL A 24 -25.39 -24.22 2.35
CA VAL A 24 -25.70 -25.46 3.07
C VAL A 24 -24.42 -26.19 3.50
N LEU A 25 -23.42 -26.28 2.63
CA LEU A 25 -22.11 -26.87 2.95
C LEU A 25 -21.38 -26.10 4.06
N LEU A 26 -21.47 -24.78 4.09
CA LEU A 26 -20.85 -23.93 5.12
C LEU A 26 -21.59 -24.03 6.46
N ILE A 27 -22.91 -24.14 6.46
CA ILE A 27 -23.71 -24.42 7.67
C ILE A 27 -23.36 -25.80 8.25
N LEU A 28 -23.20 -26.80 7.38
CA LEU A 28 -22.76 -28.13 7.79
C LEU A 28 -21.31 -28.18 8.31
N ALA A 29 -20.48 -27.25 7.87
CA ALA A 29 -19.10 -27.06 8.34
C ALA A 29 -19.01 -26.20 9.61
N GLY A 30 -20.13 -25.75 10.19
CA GLY A 30 -20.15 -24.92 11.40
C GLY A 30 -19.75 -23.46 11.20
N ILE A 31 -19.68 -22.98 9.97
CA ILE A 31 -19.34 -21.59 9.64
C ILE A 31 -20.60 -20.73 9.71
N SER A 32 -20.62 -19.72 10.58
CA SER A 32 -21.80 -18.87 10.75
C SER A 32 -22.05 -17.98 9.51
N ILE A 33 -23.32 -17.73 9.19
CA ILE A 33 -23.73 -16.87 8.07
C ILE A 33 -23.19 -15.45 8.25
N SER A 34 -22.94 -15.01 9.46
CA SER A 34 -22.32 -13.71 9.77
C SER A 34 -20.88 -13.56 9.25
N MET A 35 -20.13 -14.67 9.15
CA MET A 35 -18.78 -14.67 8.52
C MET A 35 -18.86 -14.48 6.99
N LEU A 36 -19.99 -14.79 6.37
CA LEU A 36 -20.18 -14.68 4.91
C LEU A 36 -20.73 -13.30 4.50
N THR A 37 -21.62 -12.71 5.30
CA THR A 37 -22.44 -11.55 4.91
C THR A 37 -22.30 -10.33 5.80
N GLY A 38 -21.54 -10.40 6.91
CA GLY A 38 -21.25 -9.24 7.77
C GLY A 38 -20.38 -8.19 7.07
N GLN A 39 -20.25 -6.98 7.64
CA GLN A 39 -19.37 -5.93 7.08
C GLN A 39 -17.93 -6.40 6.81
N ASN A 40 -17.45 -7.42 7.53
CA ASN A 40 -16.17 -8.09 7.32
C ASN A 40 -16.31 -9.47 6.66
N GLY A 41 -17.45 -9.79 6.08
CA GLY A 41 -17.73 -11.10 5.48
C GLY A 41 -16.97 -11.34 4.17
N ILE A 42 -16.64 -12.62 3.89
CA ILE A 42 -15.90 -13.03 2.69
C ILE A 42 -16.52 -12.49 1.39
N LEU A 43 -17.87 -12.43 1.32
CA LEU A 43 -18.57 -11.89 0.13
C LEU A 43 -18.41 -10.39 -0.03
N ASN A 44 -18.39 -9.62 1.08
CA ASN A 44 -18.13 -8.18 1.03
C ASN A 44 -16.68 -7.89 0.68
N ARG A 45 -15.72 -8.63 1.27
CA ARG A 45 -14.30 -8.52 0.91
C ARG A 45 -14.03 -8.87 -0.55
N ALA A 46 -14.72 -9.89 -1.10
CA ALA A 46 -14.62 -10.24 -2.52
C ALA A 46 -15.24 -9.17 -3.44
N ALA A 47 -16.33 -8.54 -3.01
CA ALA A 47 -16.95 -7.44 -3.74
C ALA A 47 -16.10 -6.16 -3.69
N GLU A 48 -15.51 -5.86 -2.54
CA GLU A 48 -14.57 -4.74 -2.34
C GLU A 48 -13.27 -4.95 -3.13
N ALA A 49 -12.70 -6.18 -3.10
CA ALA A 49 -11.52 -6.52 -3.90
C ALA A 49 -11.79 -6.38 -5.40
N LYS A 50 -12.96 -6.83 -5.87
CA LYS A 50 -13.37 -6.65 -7.27
C LYS A 50 -13.58 -5.19 -7.64
N SER A 51 -14.15 -4.39 -6.74
CA SER A 51 -14.32 -2.94 -6.93
C SER A 51 -12.95 -2.23 -6.94
N LYS A 52 -12.05 -2.56 -6.00
CA LYS A 52 -10.70 -1.98 -5.94
C LYS A 52 -9.87 -2.32 -7.18
N ASN A 53 -9.91 -3.55 -7.67
CA ASN A 53 -9.21 -3.95 -8.92
C ASN A 53 -9.77 -3.21 -10.14
N GLY A 54 -11.10 -3.03 -10.22
CA GLY A 54 -11.72 -2.26 -11.29
C GLY A 54 -11.28 -0.80 -11.27
N THR A 55 -11.24 -0.18 -10.10
CA THR A 55 -10.83 1.23 -9.91
C THR A 55 -9.36 1.46 -10.32
N ALA A 56 -8.44 0.60 -9.87
CA ALA A 56 -7.02 0.68 -10.24
C ALA A 56 -6.84 0.51 -11.77
N GLN A 57 -7.53 -0.45 -12.37
CA GLN A 57 -7.47 -0.66 -13.81
C GLN A 57 -8.03 0.52 -14.61
N ASN A 58 -9.10 1.14 -14.14
CA ASN A 58 -9.70 2.33 -14.78
C ASN A 58 -8.78 3.54 -14.66
N GLU A 59 -8.12 3.73 -13.51
CA GLU A 59 -7.12 4.78 -13.32
C GLU A 59 -5.94 4.64 -14.29
N ASP A 60 -5.41 3.43 -14.46
CA ASP A 60 -4.33 3.15 -15.40
C ASP A 60 -4.74 3.42 -16.85
N LEU A 61 -5.98 3.10 -17.22
CA LEU A 61 -6.53 3.40 -18.55
C LEU A 61 -6.68 4.90 -18.79
N VAL A 62 -7.10 5.67 -17.78
CA VAL A 62 -7.17 7.14 -17.87
C VAL A 62 -5.76 7.74 -17.95
N LYS A 63 -4.80 7.28 -17.15
CA LYS A 63 -3.39 7.69 -17.23
C LYS A 63 -2.79 7.42 -18.62
N LEU A 64 -3.00 6.22 -19.15
CA LEU A 64 -2.54 5.85 -20.50
C LEU A 64 -3.14 6.78 -21.56
N SER A 65 -4.46 7.02 -21.49
CA SER A 65 -5.15 7.91 -22.41
C SER A 65 -4.63 9.35 -22.33
N THR A 66 -4.27 9.80 -21.14
CA THR A 66 -3.68 11.13 -20.92
C THR A 66 -2.29 11.23 -21.53
N MET A 67 -1.46 10.19 -21.39
CA MET A 67 -0.13 10.12 -22.02
C MET A 67 -0.23 10.08 -23.54
N ASP A 68 -1.18 9.32 -24.09
CA ASP A 68 -1.46 9.29 -25.54
C ASP A 68 -1.91 10.66 -26.06
N ALA A 69 -2.80 11.36 -25.33
CA ALA A 69 -3.24 12.69 -25.67
C ALA A 69 -2.09 13.70 -25.68
N LEU A 70 -1.20 13.67 -24.69
CA LEU A 70 0.02 14.48 -24.65
C LEU A 70 0.94 14.21 -25.83
N SER A 71 1.15 12.94 -26.18
CA SER A 71 1.97 12.52 -27.31
C SER A 71 1.38 13.03 -28.64
N GLN A 72 0.08 12.89 -28.85
CA GLN A 72 -0.62 13.39 -30.04
C GLN A 72 -0.62 14.92 -30.14
N GLY A 73 -0.67 15.60 -29.00
CA GLY A 73 -0.70 17.08 -28.91
C GLY A 73 0.66 17.74 -28.75
N LEU A 74 1.77 17.02 -28.96
CA LEU A 74 3.14 17.54 -28.80
C LEU A 74 3.37 18.23 -27.45
N GLY A 75 2.86 17.60 -26.38
CA GLY A 75 2.97 18.09 -25.00
C GLY A 75 1.80 18.94 -24.54
N THR A 76 0.72 19.05 -25.34
CA THR A 76 -0.49 19.83 -24.97
C THR A 76 -1.71 18.92 -25.04
N ILE A 77 -2.53 18.91 -23.98
CA ILE A 77 -3.82 18.23 -23.98
C ILE A 77 -4.90 19.20 -24.45
N THR A 78 -5.75 18.72 -25.35
CA THR A 78 -6.97 19.39 -25.83
C THR A 78 -8.15 18.45 -25.68
N ASP A 79 -9.37 18.97 -25.69
CA ASP A 79 -10.60 18.17 -25.67
C ASP A 79 -10.61 17.09 -26.75
N ALA A 80 -10.11 17.43 -27.94
CA ALA A 80 -10.13 16.56 -29.09
C ALA A 80 -9.16 15.38 -28.96
N ASN A 81 -7.89 15.64 -28.56
CA ASN A 81 -6.89 14.57 -28.44
C ASN A 81 -7.15 13.71 -27.19
N LEU A 82 -7.65 14.28 -26.09
CA LEU A 82 -8.03 13.54 -24.90
C LEU A 82 -9.21 12.60 -25.19
N LYS A 83 -10.27 13.09 -25.84
CA LYS A 83 -11.40 12.24 -26.26
C LYS A 83 -10.98 11.13 -27.21
N THR A 84 -10.10 11.44 -28.17
CA THR A 84 -9.58 10.43 -29.09
C THR A 84 -8.82 9.32 -28.36
N ALA A 85 -7.96 9.68 -27.42
CA ALA A 85 -7.19 8.74 -26.63
C ALA A 85 -8.07 7.91 -25.68
N LEU A 86 -9.06 8.53 -25.03
CA LEU A 86 -10.05 7.81 -24.19
C LEU A 86 -10.89 6.81 -25.00
N ASN A 87 -11.33 7.19 -26.21
CA ASN A 87 -12.02 6.26 -27.09
C ASN A 87 -11.17 5.06 -27.48
N ASN A 88 -9.87 5.26 -27.72
CA ASN A 88 -8.95 4.18 -28.10
C ASN A 88 -8.66 3.22 -26.93
N ASN A 89 -8.49 3.73 -25.71
CA ASN A 89 -8.02 2.95 -24.58
C ASN A 89 -9.16 2.42 -23.70
N ILE A 90 -10.27 3.16 -23.55
CA ILE A 90 -11.41 2.80 -22.70
C ILE A 90 -12.59 2.34 -23.57
N GLY A 91 -12.83 3.01 -24.69
CA GLY A 91 -13.93 2.74 -25.62
C GLY A 91 -15.02 3.80 -25.59
N GLU A 92 -15.59 4.07 -26.78
CA GLU A 92 -16.64 5.07 -26.95
C GLU A 92 -17.89 4.71 -26.11
N GLY A 93 -18.41 5.69 -25.38
CA GLY A 93 -19.59 5.55 -24.52
C GLY A 93 -19.34 4.81 -23.18
N LYS A 94 -18.10 4.46 -22.86
CA LYS A 94 -17.74 3.85 -21.57
C LYS A 94 -17.20 4.84 -20.55
N TYR A 95 -17.15 6.10 -20.89
CA TYR A 95 -16.72 7.19 -20.01
C TYR A 95 -17.54 8.44 -20.27
N GLU A 96 -17.55 9.32 -19.29
CA GLU A 96 -18.03 10.70 -19.41
C GLU A 96 -16.83 11.64 -19.22
N ILE A 97 -16.85 12.81 -19.88
CA ILE A 97 -15.82 13.83 -19.74
C ILE A 97 -16.46 15.20 -19.61
N THR A 98 -16.03 15.96 -18.62
CA THR A 98 -16.45 17.35 -18.38
C THR A 98 -15.20 18.20 -18.10
N GLY A 99 -15.33 19.52 -18.28
CA GLY A 99 -14.22 20.46 -18.11
C GLY A 99 -13.59 20.90 -19.42
N ASP A 100 -12.47 21.60 -19.34
CA ASP A 100 -11.75 22.21 -20.46
C ASP A 100 -10.23 22.33 -20.16
N ALA A 101 -9.46 22.77 -21.16
CA ALA A 101 -8.01 22.92 -21.07
C ALA A 101 -7.54 23.96 -20.04
N THR A 102 -8.40 24.90 -19.62
CA THR A 102 -8.07 25.94 -18.64
C THR A 102 -8.24 25.44 -17.21
N ASN A 103 -9.30 24.68 -16.98
CA ASN A 103 -9.69 24.20 -15.65
C ASN A 103 -9.36 22.73 -15.41
N GLY A 104 -8.84 22.03 -16.43
CA GLY A 104 -8.67 20.59 -16.45
C GLY A 104 -9.98 19.84 -16.72
N TRP A 105 -9.87 18.53 -16.91
CA TRP A 105 -11.01 17.65 -17.20
C TRP A 105 -11.30 16.72 -16.05
N THR A 106 -12.55 16.36 -15.90
CA THR A 106 -12.99 15.22 -15.10
C THR A 106 -13.42 14.12 -16.05
N VAL A 107 -12.78 12.98 -15.99
CA VAL A 107 -13.12 11.76 -16.74
C VAL A 107 -13.77 10.78 -15.79
N THR A 108 -15.03 10.42 -16.03
CA THR A 108 -15.78 9.46 -15.22
C THR A 108 -15.80 8.11 -15.94
N VAL A 109 -15.29 7.06 -15.31
CA VAL A 109 -15.31 5.67 -15.82
C VAL A 109 -15.98 4.78 -14.78
N GLU A 110 -17.05 4.10 -15.15
CA GLU A 110 -17.81 3.22 -14.24
C GLU A 110 -18.23 3.88 -12.92
N GLY A 111 -18.57 5.20 -13.00
CA GLY A 111 -18.99 6.00 -11.83
C GLY A 111 -17.84 6.46 -10.93
N GLN A 112 -16.59 6.29 -11.36
CA GLN A 112 -15.40 6.82 -10.70
C GLN A 112 -14.86 8.02 -11.50
N ASP A 113 -14.54 9.10 -10.81
CA ASP A 113 -14.02 10.32 -11.43
C ASP A 113 -12.50 10.37 -11.34
N TYR A 114 -11.86 10.78 -12.43
CA TYR A 114 -10.42 10.99 -12.56
C TYR A 114 -10.18 12.41 -13.06
N ARG A 115 -9.44 13.18 -12.29
CA ARG A 115 -9.07 14.53 -12.70
C ARG A 115 -7.84 14.52 -13.59
N VAL A 116 -7.96 15.09 -14.78
CA VAL A 116 -6.87 15.23 -15.76
C VAL A 116 -6.51 16.69 -15.87
N GLU A 117 -5.25 17.04 -15.61
CA GLU A 117 -4.75 18.40 -15.80
C GLU A 117 -4.16 18.60 -17.19
N ALA A 118 -4.13 19.85 -17.67
CA ALA A 118 -3.54 20.18 -18.96
C ALA A 118 -2.05 19.80 -19.08
N THR A 119 -1.38 19.63 -17.95
CA THR A 119 0.02 19.16 -17.82
C THR A 119 0.17 17.64 -17.96
N GLY A 120 -0.93 16.90 -18.04
CA GLY A 120 -0.92 15.44 -18.10
C GLY A 120 -0.88 14.75 -16.75
N ILE A 121 -1.03 15.46 -15.64
CA ILE A 121 -1.19 14.87 -14.34
C ILE A 121 -2.60 14.29 -14.23
N VAL A 122 -2.70 13.01 -13.91
CA VAL A 122 -3.96 12.32 -13.61
C VAL A 122 -4.00 12.06 -12.11
N ASN A 123 -4.92 12.69 -11.44
CA ASN A 123 -5.23 12.41 -10.04
C ASN A 123 -6.44 11.48 -10.03
N GLY A 124 -6.21 10.20 -9.84
CA GLY A 124 -7.26 9.21 -9.65
C GLY A 124 -7.96 9.46 -8.34
N ASN A 125 -9.25 9.69 -8.40
CA ASN A 125 -10.10 9.79 -7.24
C ASN A 125 -11.00 8.56 -7.16
N GLY A 126 -10.64 7.64 -6.33
CA GLY A 126 -11.61 6.69 -5.83
C GLY A 126 -12.71 7.47 -5.07
N SER A 127 -13.82 7.72 -5.76
CA SER A 127 -15.02 8.41 -5.27
C SER A 127 -15.07 9.93 -5.48
N SER A 128 -15.82 10.35 -6.49
CA SER A 128 -16.15 11.76 -6.84
C SER A 128 -16.88 12.56 -5.76
N THR A 129 -17.25 11.94 -4.65
CA THR A 129 -17.85 12.60 -3.49
C THR A 129 -16.82 13.08 -2.47
N GLY A 130 -15.55 12.64 -2.56
CA GLY A 130 -14.51 12.92 -1.54
C GLY A 130 -13.67 14.16 -1.83
N SER A 131 -13.08 14.29 -3.01
CA SER A 131 -12.09 15.36 -3.29
C SER A 131 -12.74 16.76 -3.38
N GLY A 132 -13.75 16.95 -4.20
CA GLY A 132 -14.42 18.25 -4.26
C GLY A 132 -15.07 18.66 -2.95
N LYS A 133 -15.43 17.68 -2.10
CA LYS A 133 -15.88 17.94 -0.74
C LYS A 133 -14.72 18.34 0.16
N MET A 134 -13.56 17.65 0.05
CA MET A 134 -12.38 17.99 0.82
C MET A 134 -11.81 19.35 0.42
N ASP A 135 -11.71 19.65 -0.88
CA ASP A 135 -11.27 20.95 -1.38
C ASP A 135 -12.12 22.09 -0.83
N LYS A 136 -13.45 21.92 -0.80
CA LYS A 136 -14.36 22.90 -0.21
C LYS A 136 -14.18 23.01 1.31
N ILE A 137 -13.98 21.89 2.01
CA ILE A 137 -13.68 21.89 3.45
C ILE A 137 -12.40 22.67 3.71
N LEU A 138 -11.34 22.41 2.93
CA LEU A 138 -10.06 23.11 3.06
C LEU A 138 -10.17 24.59 2.71
N GLU A 139 -10.92 24.96 1.66
CA GLU A 139 -11.18 26.35 1.32
C GLU A 139 -11.86 27.10 2.46
N ASP A 140 -12.90 26.51 3.06
CA ASP A 140 -13.63 27.12 4.19
C ASP A 140 -12.79 27.11 5.47
N ALA A 141 -12.04 26.04 5.72
CA ALA A 141 -11.12 25.93 6.85
C ALA A 141 -9.97 26.93 6.78
N ASN A 142 -9.40 27.19 5.61
CA ASN A 142 -8.34 28.20 5.43
C ASN A 142 -8.83 29.62 5.73
N LYS A 143 -10.13 29.92 5.55
CA LYS A 143 -10.74 31.22 5.92
C LYS A 143 -10.87 31.36 7.45
N ASN A 144 -11.11 30.26 8.17
CA ASN A 144 -11.27 30.25 9.62
C ASN A 144 -10.68 28.93 10.21
N PRO A 145 -9.36 28.82 10.35
CA PRO A 145 -8.71 27.60 10.83
C PRO A 145 -9.20 27.14 12.22
N GLU A 146 -9.48 28.08 13.11
CA GLU A 146 -9.95 27.76 14.47
C GLU A 146 -11.27 27.00 14.49
N SER A 147 -12.09 27.10 13.43
CA SER A 147 -13.33 26.31 13.30
C SER A 147 -13.06 24.81 13.20
N MET A 148 -11.86 24.41 12.83
CA MET A 148 -11.39 23.03 12.70
C MET A 148 -10.60 22.53 13.90
N LYS A 149 -10.57 23.30 15.00
CA LYS A 149 -9.97 22.82 16.25
C LYS A 149 -10.85 21.75 16.88
N HIS A 150 -10.25 20.60 17.23
CA HIS A 150 -10.99 19.53 17.88
C HIS A 150 -11.49 19.97 19.27
N LYS A 151 -12.75 19.69 19.58
CA LYS A 151 -13.42 20.16 20.82
C LYS A 151 -12.78 19.68 22.12
N GLU A 152 -12.11 18.53 22.09
CA GLU A 152 -11.41 17.93 23.24
C GLU A 152 -9.93 18.30 23.31
N GLN A 153 -9.42 19.03 22.30
CA GLN A 153 -8.03 19.43 22.25
C GLN A 153 -7.76 20.56 23.25
N VAL A 154 -6.84 20.35 24.17
CA VAL A 154 -6.52 21.29 25.25
C VAL A 154 -5.09 21.76 25.29
N LYS A 155 -4.13 20.96 24.79
CA LYS A 155 -2.68 21.19 24.91
C LYS A 155 -2.06 21.72 23.62
N SER A 156 -2.37 21.12 22.49
CA SER A 156 -1.75 21.46 21.21
C SER A 156 -2.31 22.77 20.63
N SER A 157 -1.43 23.59 20.10
CA SER A 157 -1.80 24.77 19.29
C SER A 157 -1.95 24.46 17.80
N PHE A 158 -1.65 23.23 17.39
CA PHE A 158 -1.83 22.78 16.01
C PHE A 158 -3.29 22.43 15.73
N ILE A 159 -3.70 22.57 14.49
CA ILE A 159 -5.05 22.25 14.02
C ILE A 159 -4.87 21.22 12.89
N GLY A 160 -5.60 20.11 12.97
CA GLY A 160 -5.50 19.01 12.01
C GLY A 160 -6.86 18.57 11.48
N ILE A 161 -6.88 18.09 10.24
CA ILE A 161 -8.05 17.54 9.55
C ILE A 161 -7.73 16.11 9.11
N GLY A 162 -8.59 15.16 9.43
CA GLY A 162 -8.47 13.77 9.04
C GLY A 162 -8.94 13.50 7.59
N THR A 163 -8.76 12.25 7.14
CA THR A 163 -9.20 11.76 5.83
C THR A 163 -10.70 11.94 5.57
N ASP A 164 -11.50 12.01 6.62
CA ASP A 164 -12.95 12.23 6.57
C ASP A 164 -13.37 13.73 6.59
N GLY A 165 -12.40 14.65 6.54
CA GLY A 165 -12.64 16.09 6.58
C GLY A 165 -13.04 16.64 7.95
N LYS A 166 -12.86 15.85 9.02
CA LYS A 166 -13.21 16.26 10.38
C LYS A 166 -11.98 16.68 11.18
N PRO A 167 -12.17 17.54 12.21
CA PRO A 167 -11.10 17.88 13.13
C PRO A 167 -10.48 16.66 13.81
N VAL A 168 -9.15 16.64 13.87
CA VAL A 168 -8.36 15.64 14.60
C VAL A 168 -7.86 16.24 15.90
N ASN A 169 -7.89 15.46 16.99
CA ASN A 169 -7.30 15.89 18.26
C ASN A 169 -5.77 15.90 18.15
N MET A 170 -5.21 17.10 17.99
CA MET A 170 -3.78 17.30 17.82
C MET A 170 -2.98 17.21 19.12
N ASP A 171 -3.62 16.99 20.28
CA ASP A 171 -2.91 16.66 21.52
C ASP A 171 -2.17 15.30 21.41
N LEU A 172 -2.62 14.45 20.48
CA LEU A 172 -2.03 13.11 20.20
C LEU A 172 -0.87 13.16 19.21
N TRP A 173 -0.64 14.30 18.55
CA TRP A 173 0.26 14.39 17.41
C TRP A 173 1.23 15.56 17.52
N ARG A 174 2.45 15.37 17.01
CA ARG A 174 3.49 16.40 16.89
C ARG A 174 3.86 16.60 15.43
N PRO A 175 3.36 17.68 14.82
CA PRO A 175 3.78 18.06 13.49
C PRO A 175 5.24 18.52 13.48
N SER A 176 5.96 18.13 12.42
CA SER A 176 7.32 18.54 12.16
C SER A 176 7.51 18.88 10.69
N LYS A 177 8.08 20.05 10.39
CA LYS A 177 8.47 20.43 9.05
C LYS A 177 9.91 19.94 8.82
N LYS A 178 10.10 19.12 7.80
CA LYS A 178 11.41 18.60 7.42
C LYS A 178 12.22 19.64 6.65
N GLY A 179 13.53 19.43 6.53
CA GLY A 179 14.43 20.35 5.83
C GLY A 179 14.15 20.52 4.33
N ASP A 180 13.47 19.57 3.71
CA ASP A 180 13.01 19.61 2.31
C ASP A 180 11.65 20.30 2.13
N GLY A 181 11.05 20.78 3.22
CA GLY A 181 9.75 21.46 3.22
C GLY A 181 8.54 20.55 3.40
N THR A 182 8.73 19.21 3.43
CA THR A 182 7.63 18.27 3.70
C THR A 182 7.16 18.35 5.15
N TRP A 183 5.90 17.99 5.39
CA TRP A 183 5.34 17.94 6.73
C TRP A 183 5.12 16.49 7.16
N GLY A 184 5.71 16.18 8.30
CA GLY A 184 5.53 14.91 8.97
C GLY A 184 4.85 15.05 10.32
N ILE A 185 4.48 13.92 10.90
CA ILE A 185 3.96 13.83 12.25
C ILE A 185 4.62 12.69 13.00
N PHE A 186 4.70 12.82 14.31
CA PHE A 186 5.10 11.76 15.23
C PHE A 186 3.97 11.48 16.19
N SER A 187 3.78 10.21 16.56
CA SER A 187 2.97 9.88 17.73
C SER A 187 3.74 10.28 18.99
N CYS A 188 3.01 10.56 20.05
CA CYS A 188 3.61 11.03 21.29
C CYS A 188 4.29 9.92 22.12
N GLU A 189 4.30 8.68 21.65
CA GLU A 189 4.85 7.51 22.34
C GLU A 189 6.12 6.92 21.72
N SER A 190 6.70 7.54 20.68
CA SER A 190 7.96 7.05 20.14
C SER A 190 9.09 7.15 21.17
N GLU A 191 10.06 6.25 21.13
CA GLU A 191 11.21 6.19 22.06
C GLU A 191 12.04 7.48 22.11
N TYR A 192 11.98 8.29 21.06
CA TYR A 192 12.50 9.67 21.03
C TYR A 192 11.63 10.65 21.84
N ALA A 193 10.51 10.19 22.41
CA ALA A 193 9.56 10.96 23.18
C ALA A 193 9.85 10.99 24.69
N GLU A 194 10.99 10.47 25.18
CA GLU A 194 11.36 10.61 26.61
C GLU A 194 11.38 12.08 27.06
N GLU A 195 11.60 13.01 26.16
CA GLU A 195 11.50 14.46 26.43
C GLU A 195 10.07 15.00 26.23
N TYR A 196 9.14 14.19 25.74
CA TYR A 196 7.83 14.59 25.22
C TYR A 196 6.71 13.62 25.52
N ALA A 197 6.76 12.92 26.64
CA ALA A 197 5.73 11.98 27.06
C ALA A 197 4.32 12.58 26.96
N TYR A 198 3.58 12.20 25.91
CA TYR A 198 2.16 12.38 25.81
C TYR A 198 1.48 11.03 26.04
N ASP A 199 0.73 11.00 27.07
CA ASP A 199 -0.13 9.93 27.52
C ASP A 199 -1.37 9.93 26.62
N GLY A 200 -1.41 9.23 25.50
CA GLY A 200 -2.64 9.30 24.78
C GLY A 200 -2.74 8.83 23.33
N GLY A 201 -1.75 8.17 22.78
CA GLY A 201 -1.86 7.61 21.43
C GLY A 201 -2.41 6.18 21.41
N ILE A 202 -2.24 5.41 22.47
CA ILE A 202 -2.59 3.98 22.55
C ILE A 202 -3.43 3.75 23.81
N ASP A 203 -4.58 3.07 23.68
CA ASP A 203 -5.41 2.69 24.82
C ASP A 203 -4.86 1.43 25.53
N ASP A 204 -5.50 1.05 26.66
CA ASP A 204 -5.08 -0.11 27.47
C ASP A 204 -5.11 -1.44 26.69
N ASP A 205 -5.84 -1.49 25.57
CA ASP A 205 -5.92 -2.64 24.66
C ASP A 205 -4.84 -2.57 23.54
N GLY A 206 -3.98 -1.55 23.54
CA GLY A 206 -2.93 -1.35 22.53
C GLY A 206 -3.44 -0.82 21.19
N LYS A 207 -4.58 -0.15 21.18
CA LYS A 207 -5.17 0.46 19.99
C LYS A 207 -4.95 1.97 19.98
N ILE A 208 -4.62 2.52 18.81
CA ILE A 208 -4.54 3.97 18.65
C ILE A 208 -5.91 4.62 18.81
N VAL A 209 -6.00 5.57 19.73
CA VAL A 209 -7.26 6.28 20.07
C VAL A 209 -7.55 7.44 19.13
N GLY A 210 -6.64 7.79 18.23
CA GLY A 210 -6.77 8.94 17.34
C GLY A 210 -6.56 8.60 15.87
N LYS A 211 -7.16 9.42 15.00
CA LYS A 211 -6.89 9.39 13.55
C LYS A 211 -5.61 10.14 13.26
N ILE A 212 -4.84 9.65 12.27
CA ILE A 212 -3.73 10.41 11.70
C ILE A 212 -4.31 11.62 10.96
N PRO A 213 -3.82 12.85 11.21
CA PRO A 213 -4.25 14.01 10.42
C PRO A 213 -3.70 13.87 8.98
N GLN A 214 -4.55 14.10 7.99
CA GLN A 214 -4.13 14.23 6.60
C GLN A 214 -3.63 15.64 6.29
N TYR A 215 -4.21 16.64 6.95
CA TYR A 215 -3.84 18.05 6.79
C TYR A 215 -3.56 18.68 8.14
N ILE A 216 -2.59 19.59 8.17
CA ILE A 216 -2.21 20.38 9.34
C ILE A 216 -2.19 21.85 8.94
N TYR A 217 -2.75 22.75 9.78
CA TYR A 217 -2.66 24.19 9.53
C TYR A 217 -1.25 24.70 9.81
N SER A 218 -0.59 25.15 8.77
CA SER A 218 0.71 25.82 8.85
C SER A 218 0.52 27.33 9.04
N LYS A 219 0.97 27.86 10.17
CA LYS A 219 0.95 29.33 10.42
C LYS A 219 1.93 30.08 9.53
N GLU A 220 2.99 29.41 9.05
CA GLU A 220 3.98 29.98 8.14
C GLU A 220 3.42 30.16 6.74
N GLU A 221 2.63 29.16 6.28
CA GLU A 221 2.02 29.14 4.94
C GLU A 221 0.59 29.70 4.92
N GLU A 222 0.05 30.01 6.10
CA GLU A 222 -1.32 30.52 6.32
C GLU A 222 -2.41 29.64 5.66
N ARG A 223 -2.14 28.32 5.59
CA ARG A 223 -3.06 27.34 4.99
C ARG A 223 -2.88 25.95 5.58
N PHE A 224 -3.85 25.08 5.33
CA PHE A 224 -3.69 23.65 5.58
C PHE A 224 -2.74 23.03 4.55
N VAL A 225 -1.78 22.23 5.05
CA VAL A 225 -0.76 21.51 4.28
C VAL A 225 -0.93 20.01 4.50
N GLU A 226 -0.61 19.22 3.49
CA GLU A 226 -0.70 17.76 3.60
C GLU A 226 0.41 17.18 4.47
N VAL A 227 0.07 16.14 5.24
CA VAL A 227 1.03 15.26 5.90
C VAL A 227 1.50 14.23 4.88
N THR A 228 2.76 14.30 4.52
CA THR A 228 3.37 13.42 3.51
C THR A 228 4.43 12.49 4.07
N ASP A 229 4.85 12.68 5.32
CA ASP A 229 5.92 11.92 5.96
C ASP A 229 5.47 11.37 7.33
N LEU A 230 5.46 10.05 7.45
CA LEU A 230 5.23 9.32 8.70
C LEU A 230 6.50 8.64 9.23
N SER A 231 7.67 9.03 8.72
CA SER A 231 8.93 8.40 9.16
C SER A 231 9.08 8.52 10.67
N ASN A 232 9.33 7.38 11.33
CA ASN A 232 9.41 7.23 12.79
C ASN A 232 8.12 7.56 13.58
N ALA A 233 6.97 7.70 12.92
CA ALA A 233 5.75 8.18 13.59
C ALA A 233 5.31 7.31 14.78
N PHE A 234 5.55 6.00 14.73
CA PHE A 234 5.22 5.03 15.76
C PHE A 234 6.42 4.18 16.19
N TYR A 235 7.65 4.67 15.95
CA TYR A 235 8.87 3.97 16.34
C TYR A 235 8.84 3.60 17.82
N GLY A 236 9.12 2.31 18.15
CA GLY A 236 9.18 1.84 19.53
C GLY A 236 7.82 1.74 20.26
N CYS A 237 6.70 1.91 19.56
CA CYS A 237 5.37 1.74 20.16
C CYS A 237 5.10 0.25 20.44
N THR A 238 5.79 -0.32 21.43
CA THR A 238 5.74 -1.75 21.76
C THR A 238 4.37 -2.22 22.24
N GLY A 239 3.50 -1.30 22.70
CA GLY A 239 2.10 -1.56 23.06
C GLY A 239 1.15 -1.67 21.87
N LEU A 240 1.54 -1.18 20.68
CA LEU A 240 0.67 -1.08 19.52
C LEU A 240 0.31 -2.47 18.96
N THR A 241 -0.98 -2.82 18.98
CA THR A 241 -1.50 -4.10 18.45
C THR A 241 -2.13 -3.96 17.07
N THR A 242 -2.66 -2.78 16.75
CA THR A 242 -3.34 -2.48 15.49
C THR A 242 -2.90 -1.10 14.98
N ALA A 243 -2.40 -1.04 13.77
CA ALA A 243 -2.00 0.23 13.14
C ALA A 243 -3.24 1.06 12.74
N PRO A 244 -3.13 2.41 12.76
CA PRO A 244 -4.17 3.29 12.23
C PRO A 244 -4.23 3.25 10.70
N GLU A 245 -5.30 3.80 10.14
CA GLU A 245 -5.41 4.07 8.71
C GLU A 245 -4.35 5.11 8.28
N ILE A 246 -3.61 4.81 7.22
CA ILE A 246 -2.58 5.71 6.67
C ILE A 246 -3.22 6.66 5.66
N PRO A 247 -3.05 7.98 5.80
CA PRO A 247 -3.57 8.95 4.83
C PRO A 247 -3.00 8.76 3.44
N SER A 248 -3.84 8.95 2.42
CA SER A 248 -3.45 8.80 1.00
C SER A 248 -2.44 9.83 0.50
N SER A 249 -2.13 10.86 1.29
CA SER A 249 -1.09 11.86 1.01
C SER A 249 0.32 11.39 1.39
N VAL A 250 0.45 10.30 2.15
CA VAL A 250 1.73 9.84 2.69
C VAL A 250 2.63 9.28 1.59
N ILE A 251 3.87 9.78 1.54
CA ILE A 251 4.91 9.40 0.58
C ILE A 251 6.02 8.59 1.26
N TYR A 252 6.37 8.96 2.51
CA TYR A 252 7.47 8.36 3.26
C TYR A 252 6.96 7.66 4.52
N MET A 253 7.33 6.39 4.65
CA MET A 253 6.98 5.55 5.80
C MET A 253 8.24 4.91 6.44
N ASN A 254 9.40 5.55 6.29
CA ASN A 254 10.65 4.99 6.82
C ASN A 254 10.58 4.85 8.35
N GLU A 255 10.86 3.65 8.87
CA GLU A 255 10.83 3.35 10.31
C GLU A 255 9.48 3.64 11.00
N THR A 256 8.38 3.79 10.24
CA THR A 256 7.08 4.22 10.80
C THR A 256 6.62 3.35 11.96
N PHE A 257 6.72 2.04 11.85
CA PHE A 257 6.32 1.05 12.87
C PHE A 257 7.50 0.22 13.37
N ALA A 258 8.73 0.74 13.23
CA ALA A 258 9.92 0.04 13.70
C ALA A 258 9.79 -0.30 15.20
N ASP A 259 10.15 -1.53 15.56
CA ASP A 259 10.07 -2.06 16.93
C ASP A 259 8.66 -2.07 17.57
N CYS A 260 7.59 -2.06 16.76
CA CYS A 260 6.23 -2.32 17.23
C CYS A 260 6.02 -3.82 17.45
N ALA A 261 6.64 -4.37 18.49
CA ALA A 261 6.74 -5.82 18.71
C ALA A 261 5.39 -6.54 18.85
N ARG A 262 4.34 -5.86 19.29
CA ARG A 262 2.97 -6.42 19.46
C ARG A 262 2.06 -6.19 18.25
N LEU A 263 2.51 -5.49 17.22
CA LEU A 263 1.73 -5.26 16.01
C LEU A 263 1.48 -6.58 15.28
N THR A 264 0.23 -7.02 15.22
CA THR A 264 -0.14 -8.32 14.60
C THR A 264 -0.60 -8.19 13.15
N THR A 265 -1.10 -7.02 12.77
CA THR A 265 -1.64 -6.74 11.44
C THR A 265 -1.15 -5.38 10.97
N ALA A 266 -0.48 -5.35 9.82
CA ALA A 266 -0.06 -4.10 9.19
C ALA A 266 -1.27 -3.33 8.63
N PRO A 267 -1.19 -1.99 8.51
CA PRO A 267 -2.20 -1.20 7.82
C PRO A 267 -2.17 -1.45 6.31
N GLU A 268 -3.21 -1.02 5.61
CA GLU A 268 -3.16 -0.87 4.14
C GLU A 268 -2.17 0.24 3.78
N ILE A 269 -1.28 -0.03 2.82
CA ILE A 269 -0.28 0.95 2.37
C ILE A 269 -0.84 1.73 1.18
N PRO A 270 -0.94 3.08 1.26
CA PRO A 270 -1.47 3.90 0.17
C PRO A 270 -0.60 3.87 -1.10
N ASN A 271 -1.23 4.01 -2.26
CA ASN A 271 -0.55 4.10 -3.55
C ASN A 271 0.32 5.36 -3.75
N SER A 272 0.35 6.26 -2.79
CA SER A 272 1.25 7.43 -2.75
C SER A 272 2.64 7.11 -2.21
N VAL A 273 2.76 6.02 -1.42
CA VAL A 273 4.00 5.66 -0.71
C VAL A 273 5.10 5.26 -1.69
N LYS A 274 6.27 5.88 -1.55
CA LYS A 274 7.48 5.64 -2.36
C LYS A 274 8.57 4.88 -1.61
N GLU A 275 8.70 5.14 -0.31
CA GLU A 275 9.76 4.60 0.52
C GLU A 275 9.19 3.99 1.81
N MET A 276 9.62 2.76 2.08
CA MET A 276 9.22 1.97 3.23
C MET A 276 10.44 1.39 3.95
N ASP A 277 11.59 2.06 3.89
CA ASP A 277 12.81 1.54 4.50
C ASP A 277 12.58 1.33 6.02
N SER A 278 12.85 0.13 6.53
CA SER A 278 12.69 -0.26 7.93
C SER A 278 11.28 -0.10 8.52
N THR A 279 10.23 0.05 7.69
CA THR A 279 8.87 0.40 8.17
C THR A 279 8.36 -0.53 9.27
N PHE A 280 8.60 -1.83 9.16
CA PHE A 280 8.17 -2.86 10.12
C PHE A 280 9.35 -3.64 10.71
N ILE A 281 10.55 -3.05 10.70
CA ILE A 281 11.72 -3.71 11.30
C ILE A 281 11.43 -4.08 12.75
N TRP A 282 11.73 -5.34 13.15
CA TRP A 282 11.48 -5.91 14.48
C TRP A 282 10.01 -5.94 14.95
N CYS A 283 9.06 -5.85 14.03
CA CYS A 283 7.66 -6.16 14.34
C CYS A 283 7.49 -7.69 14.53
N THR A 284 7.95 -8.22 15.64
CA THR A 284 8.01 -9.67 15.90
C THR A 284 6.64 -10.35 15.96
N GLY A 285 5.59 -9.59 16.30
CA GLY A 285 4.19 -10.05 16.32
C GLY A 285 3.51 -10.09 14.95
N LEU A 286 4.12 -9.47 13.91
CA LEU A 286 3.51 -9.39 12.60
C LEU A 286 3.48 -10.75 11.91
N THR A 287 2.27 -11.27 11.65
CA THR A 287 2.08 -12.60 11.04
C THR A 287 1.81 -12.54 9.55
N THR A 288 1.30 -11.41 9.05
CA THR A 288 0.94 -11.20 7.65
C THR A 288 1.43 -9.82 7.21
N ALA A 289 2.20 -9.78 6.13
CA ALA A 289 2.63 -8.53 5.52
C ALA A 289 1.46 -7.84 4.80
N PRO A 290 1.49 -6.50 4.67
CA PRO A 290 0.55 -5.77 3.82
C PRO A 290 0.86 -6.03 2.34
N GLU A 291 -0.10 -5.74 1.46
CA GLU A 291 0.17 -5.61 0.03
C GLU A 291 1.09 -4.40 -0.21
N ILE A 292 2.12 -4.58 -1.04
CA ILE A 292 3.06 -3.52 -1.40
C ILE A 292 2.58 -2.84 -2.69
N PRO A 293 2.24 -1.55 -2.68
CA PRO A 293 1.75 -0.87 -3.87
C PRO A 293 2.83 -0.64 -4.93
N ASN A 294 2.42 -0.56 -6.19
CA ASN A 294 3.30 -0.31 -7.35
C ASN A 294 3.99 1.06 -7.34
N SER A 295 3.74 1.89 -6.37
CA SER A 295 4.43 3.17 -6.16
C SER A 295 5.74 3.03 -5.38
N VAL A 296 5.90 1.93 -4.62
CA VAL A 296 7.07 1.71 -3.75
C VAL A 296 8.30 1.37 -4.59
N THR A 297 9.38 2.11 -4.35
CA THR A 297 10.67 1.92 -5.03
C THR A 297 11.76 1.41 -4.11
N ARG A 298 11.60 1.63 -2.78
CA ARG A 298 12.58 1.25 -1.76
C ARG A 298 11.88 0.59 -0.58
N MET A 299 12.42 -0.57 -0.17
CA MET A 299 11.93 -1.32 0.97
C MET A 299 13.07 -2.02 1.74
N ASN A 300 14.21 -1.33 1.90
CA ASN A 300 15.34 -1.88 2.66
C ASN A 300 14.92 -2.13 4.11
N ASN A 301 15.34 -3.26 4.67
CA ASN A 301 15.01 -3.68 6.05
C ASN A 301 13.52 -3.72 6.40
N THR A 302 12.59 -3.57 5.46
CA THR A 302 11.17 -3.32 5.75
C THR A 302 10.57 -4.32 6.73
N PHE A 303 10.89 -5.61 6.61
CA PHE A 303 10.42 -6.68 7.48
C PHE A 303 11.55 -7.37 8.25
N SER A 304 12.75 -6.76 8.31
CA SER A 304 13.87 -7.36 9.02
C SER A 304 13.51 -7.65 10.49
N GLY A 305 13.80 -8.85 10.96
CA GLY A 305 13.46 -9.27 12.32
C GLY A 305 11.97 -9.57 12.58
N CYS A 306 11.09 -9.57 11.55
CA CYS A 306 9.70 -10.00 11.69
C CYS A 306 9.60 -11.51 11.86
N THR A 307 9.93 -12.01 13.04
CA THR A 307 10.02 -13.46 13.30
C THR A 307 8.69 -14.19 13.22
N GLY A 308 7.56 -13.49 13.39
CA GLY A 308 6.21 -14.01 13.23
C GLY A 308 5.72 -14.14 11.78
N LEU A 309 6.42 -13.51 10.83
CA LEU A 309 6.00 -13.47 9.42
C LEU A 309 6.22 -14.84 8.76
N THR A 310 5.14 -15.46 8.27
CA THR A 310 5.19 -16.79 7.66
C THR A 310 5.24 -16.79 6.15
N THR A 311 4.70 -15.73 5.52
CA THR A 311 4.61 -15.55 4.07
C THR A 311 4.99 -14.11 3.72
N ALA A 312 5.89 -13.96 2.76
CA ALA A 312 6.26 -12.64 2.24
C ALA A 312 5.16 -12.07 1.33
N PRO A 313 5.04 -10.74 1.20
CA PRO A 313 4.17 -10.11 0.20
C PRO A 313 4.76 -10.28 -1.21
N GLU A 314 3.94 -10.09 -2.25
CA GLU A 314 4.45 -9.92 -3.61
C GLU A 314 5.31 -8.66 -3.71
N ILE A 315 6.41 -8.73 -4.48
CA ILE A 315 7.31 -7.60 -4.71
C ILE A 315 6.95 -6.96 -6.06
N PRO A 316 6.44 -5.72 -6.07
CA PRO A 316 6.07 -5.07 -7.32
C PRO A 316 7.28 -4.69 -8.20
N ASN A 317 7.06 -4.60 -9.52
CA ASN A 317 8.07 -4.24 -10.51
C ASN A 317 8.61 -2.80 -10.38
N SER A 318 8.12 -2.01 -9.44
CA SER A 318 8.63 -0.68 -9.11
C SER A 318 9.81 -0.73 -8.13
N VAL A 319 9.93 -1.81 -7.36
CA VAL A 319 10.97 -1.96 -6.33
C VAL A 319 12.33 -2.14 -6.97
N THR A 320 13.28 -1.29 -6.58
CA THR A 320 14.68 -1.34 -7.04
C THR A 320 15.66 -1.74 -5.94
N ARG A 321 15.32 -1.47 -4.67
CA ARG A 321 16.15 -1.77 -3.51
C ARG A 321 15.36 -2.49 -2.43
N MET A 322 15.88 -3.65 -2.03
CA MET A 322 15.28 -4.47 -0.97
C MET A 322 16.34 -5.14 -0.09
N ASN A 323 17.45 -4.42 0.15
CA ASN A 323 18.54 -4.89 1.02
C ASN A 323 17.97 -5.26 2.41
N SER A 324 18.35 -6.43 2.94
CA SER A 324 17.92 -6.93 4.27
C SER A 324 16.40 -7.00 4.49
N THR A 325 15.57 -6.94 3.45
CA THR A 325 14.11 -6.79 3.59
C THR A 325 13.49 -7.85 4.48
N PHE A 326 13.93 -9.11 4.40
CA PHE A 326 13.43 -10.23 5.21
C PHE A 326 14.52 -10.82 6.13
N SER A 327 15.61 -10.09 6.35
CA SER A 327 16.69 -10.58 7.22
C SER A 327 16.16 -10.94 8.60
N GLY A 328 16.50 -12.13 9.11
CA GLY A 328 16.04 -12.60 10.42
C GLY A 328 14.54 -12.97 10.50
N CYS A 329 13.83 -13.06 9.37
CA CYS A 329 12.45 -13.56 9.33
C CYS A 329 12.44 -15.09 9.55
N THR A 330 12.68 -15.53 10.77
CA THR A 330 12.80 -16.96 11.09
C THR A 330 11.50 -17.75 10.87
N GLY A 331 10.34 -17.09 10.89
CA GLY A 331 9.04 -17.69 10.57
C GLY A 331 8.77 -17.91 9.09
N LEU A 332 9.52 -17.24 8.20
CA LEU A 332 9.27 -17.24 6.76
C LEU A 332 9.58 -18.62 6.15
N THR A 333 8.58 -19.21 5.48
CA THR A 333 8.71 -20.53 4.86
C THR A 333 8.86 -20.49 3.35
N THR A 334 8.32 -19.45 2.69
CA THR A 334 8.35 -19.26 1.24
C THR A 334 8.76 -17.83 0.91
N ALA A 335 9.62 -17.66 -0.11
CA ALA A 335 9.98 -16.34 -0.62
C ALA A 335 9.03 -15.90 -1.75
N PRO A 336 8.88 -14.59 -2.00
CA PRO A 336 8.23 -14.08 -3.19
C PRO A 336 9.13 -14.26 -4.42
N GLU A 337 8.57 -14.11 -5.62
CA GLU A 337 9.35 -13.87 -6.82
C GLU A 337 10.04 -12.50 -6.72
N ILE A 338 11.34 -12.44 -7.08
CA ILE A 338 12.11 -11.21 -7.08
C ILE A 338 12.14 -10.64 -8.50
N PRO A 339 11.52 -9.48 -8.77
CA PRO A 339 11.38 -8.92 -10.10
C PRO A 339 12.69 -8.38 -10.68
N ASN A 340 12.72 -8.20 -12.01
CA ASN A 340 13.90 -7.72 -12.74
C ASN A 340 14.25 -6.24 -12.48
N SER A 341 13.36 -5.49 -11.86
CA SER A 341 13.62 -4.11 -11.41
C SER A 341 14.62 -4.03 -10.26
N VAL A 342 14.74 -5.12 -9.47
CA VAL A 342 15.61 -5.14 -8.30
C VAL A 342 17.08 -5.17 -8.70
N THR A 343 17.84 -4.22 -8.16
CA THR A 343 19.28 -4.06 -8.37
C THR A 343 20.10 -4.18 -7.08
N ASP A 344 19.43 -4.21 -5.93
CA ASP A 344 20.05 -4.36 -4.60
C ASP A 344 19.18 -5.23 -3.71
N MET A 345 19.71 -6.41 -3.32
CA MET A 345 19.07 -7.38 -2.43
C MET A 345 20.07 -8.05 -1.48
N GLY A 346 21.14 -7.36 -1.09
CA GLY A 346 22.09 -7.87 -0.11
C GLY A 346 21.38 -8.22 1.20
N TYR A 347 21.78 -9.30 1.85
CA TYR A 347 21.21 -9.78 3.12
C TYR A 347 19.69 -10.06 3.12
N THR A 348 19.03 -10.05 1.95
CA THR A 348 17.55 -10.06 1.88
C THR A 348 16.92 -11.23 2.64
N PHE A 349 17.49 -12.42 2.57
CA PHE A 349 17.00 -13.64 3.25
C PHE A 349 17.98 -14.17 4.30
N SER A 350 18.96 -13.35 4.71
CA SER A 350 19.91 -13.73 5.77
C SER A 350 19.16 -14.10 7.05
N GLY A 351 19.50 -15.23 7.67
CA GLY A 351 18.85 -15.69 8.90
C GLY A 351 17.41 -16.22 8.74
N CYS A 352 16.91 -16.39 7.50
CA CYS A 352 15.60 -17.00 7.25
C CYS A 352 15.70 -18.54 7.42
N THR A 353 15.80 -19.01 8.66
CA THR A 353 16.11 -20.41 8.99
C THR A 353 15.03 -21.43 8.57
N ASN A 354 13.79 -20.98 8.37
CA ASN A 354 12.69 -21.83 7.91
C ASN A 354 12.41 -21.75 6.40
N LEU A 355 13.09 -20.85 5.69
CA LEU A 355 12.91 -20.65 4.25
C LEU A 355 13.36 -21.90 3.48
N THR A 356 12.53 -22.38 2.56
CA THR A 356 12.79 -23.60 1.77
C THR A 356 12.09 -23.55 0.41
N GLY A 357 12.48 -24.45 -0.48
CA GLY A 357 11.82 -24.64 -1.78
C GLY A 357 12.43 -23.84 -2.92
N GLU A 358 11.67 -23.61 -3.96
CA GLU A 358 12.09 -22.86 -5.14
C GLU A 358 11.88 -21.35 -4.93
N ILE A 359 12.89 -20.56 -5.29
CA ILE A 359 12.81 -19.09 -5.30
C ILE A 359 13.15 -18.60 -6.70
N ILE A 360 12.22 -17.87 -7.30
CA ILE A 360 12.39 -17.29 -8.63
C ILE A 360 13.05 -15.92 -8.48
N ILE A 361 14.25 -15.75 -9.02
CA ILE A 361 15.00 -14.49 -8.96
C ILE A 361 15.24 -13.99 -10.39
N ASN A 362 14.52 -12.92 -10.73
CA ASN A 362 14.69 -12.21 -12.00
C ASN A 362 15.49 -10.90 -11.84
N ALA A 363 15.95 -10.61 -10.63
CA ALA A 363 16.71 -9.40 -10.28
C ALA A 363 17.86 -9.11 -11.27
N ASN A 364 18.06 -7.84 -11.58
CA ASN A 364 19.12 -7.37 -12.47
C ASN A 364 20.39 -7.02 -11.68
N LEU A 365 21.06 -8.05 -11.16
CA LEU A 365 22.25 -7.92 -10.34
C LEU A 365 23.53 -7.99 -11.18
N ASN A 366 24.53 -7.20 -10.76
CA ASN A 366 25.84 -7.18 -11.40
C ASN A 366 26.89 -7.86 -10.50
N SER A 367 27.62 -8.83 -11.05
CA SER A 367 28.67 -9.56 -10.32
C SER A 367 29.83 -8.70 -9.82
N SER A 368 30.06 -7.51 -10.41
CA SER A 368 31.07 -6.56 -9.95
C SER A 368 30.65 -5.78 -8.69
N GLU A 369 29.36 -5.73 -8.38
CA GLU A 369 28.80 -4.97 -7.27
C GLU A 369 28.37 -5.93 -6.16
N LYS A 370 29.33 -6.60 -5.55
CA LYS A 370 29.09 -7.70 -4.59
C LYS A 370 28.24 -7.29 -3.39
N TRP A 371 28.30 -6.04 -2.94
CA TRP A 371 27.47 -5.56 -1.84
C TRP A 371 25.97 -5.61 -2.14
N ASN A 372 25.59 -5.53 -3.44
CA ASN A 372 24.17 -5.58 -3.83
C ASN A 372 23.54 -6.96 -3.68
N TYR A 373 24.33 -8.00 -3.37
CA TYR A 373 23.85 -9.36 -3.13
C TYR A 373 24.63 -10.09 -2.04
N ALA A 374 25.48 -9.38 -1.29
CA ALA A 374 26.26 -9.97 -0.20
C ALA A 374 25.35 -10.69 0.78
N ASP A 375 25.78 -11.86 1.26
CA ASP A 375 25.16 -12.62 2.32
C ASP A 375 23.64 -12.83 2.19
N CYS A 376 23.13 -12.79 0.94
CA CYS A 376 21.70 -12.82 0.65
C CYS A 376 20.99 -14.02 1.28
N PHE A 377 21.67 -15.16 1.40
CA PHE A 377 21.17 -16.40 1.98
C PHE A 377 22.04 -16.92 3.15
N SER A 378 22.81 -16.03 3.78
CA SER A 378 23.58 -16.42 4.98
C SER A 378 22.64 -16.95 6.07
N ASP A 379 23.14 -17.89 6.89
CA ASP A 379 22.39 -18.51 7.99
C ASP A 379 21.05 -19.18 7.61
N THR A 380 20.78 -19.41 6.31
CA THR A 380 19.69 -20.29 5.89
C THR A 380 20.07 -21.75 6.13
N THR A 381 19.10 -22.59 6.52
CA THR A 381 19.40 -23.97 6.97
C THR A 381 18.71 -25.05 6.16
N LYS A 382 17.63 -24.71 5.44
CA LYS A 382 16.84 -25.66 4.67
C LYS A 382 17.19 -25.61 3.17
N PRO A 383 16.91 -26.68 2.40
CA PRO A 383 17.19 -26.70 0.99
C PRO A 383 16.43 -25.61 0.23
N ILE A 384 17.16 -24.81 -0.54
CA ILE A 384 16.65 -23.75 -1.43
C ILE A 384 17.17 -23.98 -2.84
N GLN A 385 16.29 -23.86 -3.83
CA GLN A 385 16.67 -23.89 -5.26
C GLN A 385 16.37 -22.54 -5.88
N LEU A 386 17.40 -21.89 -6.41
CA LEU A 386 17.27 -20.63 -7.14
C LEU A 386 17.01 -20.92 -8.62
N THR A 387 15.99 -20.26 -9.18
CA THR A 387 15.65 -20.27 -10.61
C THR A 387 15.36 -18.84 -11.07
N GLY A 388 15.11 -18.65 -12.37
CA GLY A 388 14.79 -17.34 -12.93
C GLY A 388 15.86 -16.82 -13.89
N THR A 389 15.81 -15.52 -14.20
CA THR A 389 16.63 -14.88 -15.24
C THR A 389 17.81 -14.06 -14.70
N CYS A 390 18.02 -14.03 -13.38
CA CYS A 390 19.13 -13.32 -12.76
C CYS A 390 20.47 -13.84 -13.30
N PRO A 391 21.36 -12.96 -13.81
CA PRO A 391 22.62 -13.38 -14.46
C PRO A 391 23.63 -14.00 -13.50
N ILE A 392 23.45 -13.85 -12.17
CA ILE A 392 24.41 -14.29 -11.15
C ILE A 392 23.81 -15.30 -10.15
N LEU A 393 22.81 -16.11 -10.55
CA LEU A 393 22.19 -17.10 -9.66
C LEU A 393 23.20 -18.01 -8.94
N SER A 394 24.25 -18.45 -9.65
CA SER A 394 25.29 -19.29 -9.06
C SER A 394 26.14 -18.56 -8.02
N GLU A 395 26.33 -17.25 -8.14
CA GLU A 395 27.02 -16.44 -7.14
C GLU A 395 26.12 -16.21 -5.92
N LEU A 396 24.83 -15.97 -6.13
CA LEU A 396 23.84 -15.88 -5.06
C LEU A 396 23.79 -17.18 -4.23
N ALA A 397 23.80 -18.33 -4.87
CA ALA A 397 23.79 -19.61 -4.16
C ALA A 397 25.02 -19.79 -3.24
N LYS A 398 26.17 -19.18 -3.56
CA LYS A 398 27.38 -19.23 -2.74
C LYS A 398 27.33 -18.31 -1.51
N THR A 399 26.32 -17.46 -1.38
CA THR A 399 26.15 -16.60 -0.20
C THR A 399 25.64 -17.39 1.03
N SER A 400 25.21 -18.64 0.83
CA SER A 400 24.92 -19.56 1.94
C SER A 400 26.17 -20.33 2.34
N GLU A 401 26.56 -20.22 3.61
CA GLU A 401 27.72 -20.93 4.18
C GLU A 401 27.48 -22.44 4.30
N ASN A 402 26.22 -22.86 4.40
CA ASN A 402 25.83 -24.24 4.64
C ASN A 402 25.73 -25.10 3.37
N GLY A 403 25.90 -24.50 2.17
CA GLY A 403 25.76 -25.21 0.90
C GLY A 403 24.37 -25.77 0.60
N ASN A 404 23.36 -25.31 1.33
CA ASN A 404 21.95 -25.72 1.19
C ASN A 404 21.22 -24.96 0.06
N VAL A 405 21.82 -23.93 -0.54
CA VAL A 405 21.29 -23.15 -1.65
C VAL A 405 21.96 -23.60 -2.95
N THR A 406 21.16 -23.90 -3.96
CA THR A 406 21.60 -24.33 -5.29
C THR A 406 20.97 -23.46 -6.37
N ALA A 407 21.68 -23.24 -7.47
CA ALA A 407 21.17 -22.55 -8.65
C ALA A 407 20.95 -23.56 -9.78
N LYS A 408 19.86 -23.35 -10.56
CA LYS A 408 19.50 -24.17 -11.72
C LYS A 408 19.54 -23.36 -12.99
#